data_e6860cf863a855f564ff4d44b3c9f392
#
_entry.id   e6860cf863a855f564ff4d44b3c9f392
#
_cell.length_a   1.000
_cell.length_b   1.000
_cell.length_c   1.000
_cell.angle_alpha   90.00
_cell.angle_beta   90.00
_cell.angle_gamma   90.00
#
_symmetry.space_group_name_H-M   'P 1'
#
loop_
_entity.id
_entity.type
_entity.pdbx_description
1 polymer ?
#
loop_
_entity_poly.entity_id
_entity_poly.type
_entity_poly.pdbx_seq_one_letter_code
_entity_poly.pdbx_strand_id
1 'polypeptide(L)'
;MTTAVNIPQVVSYDTLIVLGNPAKEDGTPNRILKARLNKALELYRSNVAKTIIVTGGAAHNFYLESEVMANYLIEHGVDPTDIIQDQISLNTIDNAVNCAKIMKAKHLDTALIVTSAFHKKRAKLLFEKQNLNVEIVSGTESLFFRLVTLPLYPIEWMLRKIIDKRNPWL
;
A
#
# COMPACT_ATOMS: atom_id res chain seq x y z
N MET A 1 17.16 -9.35 42.07
CA MET A 1 16.03 -8.61 41.49
C MET A 1 16.41 -8.31 40.05
N THR A 2 15.86 -9.10 39.11
CA THR A 2 16.13 -8.92 37.68
C THR A 2 15.13 -7.88 37.14
N THR A 3 15.61 -6.68 36.82
CA THR A 3 14.82 -5.65 36.16
C THR A 3 14.45 -6.15 34.76
N ALA A 4 13.19 -6.47 34.57
CA ALA A 4 12.66 -6.77 33.24
C ALA A 4 12.85 -5.54 32.34
N VAL A 5 13.67 -5.67 31.29
CA VAL A 5 13.82 -4.66 30.25
C VAL A 5 12.49 -4.61 29.52
N ASN A 6 11.80 -3.47 29.65
CA ASN A 6 10.55 -3.24 28.94
C ASN A 6 10.89 -3.02 27.45
N ILE A 7 10.88 -4.10 26.66
CA ILE A 7 11.02 -4.03 25.20
C ILE A 7 9.71 -3.43 24.69
N PRO A 8 9.72 -2.26 24.02
CA PRO A 8 8.49 -1.73 23.42
C PRO A 8 7.89 -2.78 22.49
N GLN A 9 6.61 -3.10 22.68
CA GLN A 9 5.91 -4.02 21.79
C GLN A 9 5.94 -3.43 20.39
N VAL A 10 6.66 -4.10 19.50
CA VAL A 10 6.61 -3.79 18.07
C VAL A 10 5.18 -4.14 17.63
N VAL A 11 4.42 -3.14 17.23
CA VAL A 11 3.09 -3.37 16.65
C VAL A 11 3.30 -4.17 15.39
N SER A 12 2.82 -5.41 15.37
CA SER A 12 2.91 -6.30 14.20
C SER A 12 1.56 -6.38 13.51
N TYR A 13 1.60 -6.49 12.19
CA TYR A 13 0.45 -6.72 11.33
C TYR A 13 0.63 -8.08 10.62
N ASP A 14 -0.47 -8.68 10.18
CA ASP A 14 -0.40 -9.91 9.41
C ASP A 14 0.18 -9.66 8.01
N THR A 15 -0.06 -8.45 7.46
CA THR A 15 0.44 -8.10 6.13
C THR A 15 0.72 -6.61 5.96
N LEU A 16 1.67 -6.29 5.08
CA LEU A 16 1.77 -4.97 4.45
C LEU A 16 0.96 -4.99 3.16
N ILE A 17 0.27 -3.88 2.83
CA ILE A 17 -0.36 -3.70 1.53
C ILE A 17 0.29 -2.49 0.85
N VAL A 18 0.95 -2.69 -0.29
CA VAL A 18 1.58 -1.61 -1.04
C VAL A 18 0.70 -1.24 -2.22
N LEU A 19 0.17 -0.01 -2.21
CA LEU A 19 -0.66 0.49 -3.30
C LEU A 19 0.20 0.89 -4.50
N GLY A 20 -0.17 0.41 -5.68
CA GLY A 20 0.51 0.68 -6.93
C GLY A 20 0.45 2.15 -7.37
N ASN A 21 1.24 2.47 -8.34
CA ASN A 21 1.29 3.72 -9.07
C ASN A 21 1.95 3.46 -10.43
N PRO A 22 1.54 4.10 -11.52
CA PRO A 22 2.05 3.79 -12.86
C PRO A 22 3.58 3.71 -12.91
N ALA A 23 4.08 2.64 -13.53
CA ALA A 23 5.50 2.51 -13.82
C ALA A 23 5.94 3.58 -14.84
N LYS A 24 7.25 3.80 -14.96
CA LYS A 24 7.81 4.58 -16.06
C LYS A 24 7.70 3.81 -17.38
N GLU A 25 8.01 4.48 -18.48
CA GLU A 25 8.04 3.88 -19.82
C GLU A 25 9.06 2.75 -19.96
N ASP A 26 10.11 2.75 -19.13
CA ASP A 26 11.14 1.71 -19.08
C ASP A 26 10.76 0.52 -18.17
N GLY A 27 9.54 0.50 -17.61
CA GLY A 27 9.06 -0.53 -16.69
C GLY A 27 9.59 -0.41 -15.27
N THR A 28 10.38 0.59 -14.94
CA THR A 28 10.90 0.78 -13.59
C THR A 28 9.93 1.58 -12.71
N PRO A 29 10.00 1.44 -11.37
CA PRO A 29 9.17 2.23 -10.46
C PRO A 29 9.44 3.73 -10.63
N ASN A 30 8.38 4.53 -10.79
CA ASN A 30 8.52 5.96 -10.73
C ASN A 30 8.86 6.44 -9.30
N ARG A 31 9.14 7.73 -9.12
CA ARG A 31 9.57 8.29 -7.84
C ARG A 31 8.54 8.06 -6.71
N ILE A 32 7.23 8.14 -7.01
CA ILE A 32 6.15 7.92 -6.04
C ILE A 32 6.14 6.46 -5.61
N LEU A 33 6.15 5.55 -6.57
CA LEU A 33 6.14 4.11 -6.31
C LEU A 33 7.38 3.68 -5.55
N LYS A 34 8.57 4.19 -5.95
CA LYS A 34 9.82 3.91 -5.26
C LYS A 34 9.82 4.32 -3.79
N ALA A 35 9.19 5.48 -3.45
CA ALA A 35 9.06 5.92 -2.05
C ALA A 35 8.17 4.96 -1.23
N ARG A 36 7.09 4.43 -1.83
CA ARG A 36 6.23 3.40 -1.18
C ARG A 36 7.00 2.10 -0.97
N LEU A 37 7.70 1.62 -2.00
CA LEU A 37 8.48 0.38 -1.94
C LEU A 37 9.60 0.45 -0.91
N ASN A 38 10.33 1.55 -0.85
CA ASN A 38 11.37 1.75 0.17
C ASN A 38 10.80 1.73 1.59
N LYS A 39 9.60 2.30 1.79
CA LYS A 39 8.93 2.23 3.09
C LYS A 39 8.47 0.81 3.42
N ALA A 40 7.98 0.07 2.43
CA ALA A 40 7.63 -1.34 2.62
C ALA A 40 8.85 -2.19 2.99
N LEU A 41 10.01 -1.97 2.33
CA LEU A 41 11.28 -2.63 2.67
C LEU A 41 11.74 -2.33 4.10
N GLU A 42 11.65 -1.05 4.53
CA GLU A 42 11.95 -0.65 5.91
C GLU A 42 11.09 -1.42 6.92
N LEU A 43 9.77 -1.45 6.69
CA LEU A 43 8.82 -2.13 7.57
C LEU A 43 9.03 -3.66 7.59
N TYR A 44 9.26 -4.27 6.42
CA TYR A 44 9.54 -5.70 6.30
C TYR A 44 10.81 -6.09 7.06
N ARG A 45 11.91 -5.33 6.86
CA ARG A 45 13.18 -5.55 7.57
C ARG A 45 13.08 -5.33 9.09
N SER A 46 12.14 -4.50 9.52
CA SER A 46 11.84 -4.26 10.94
C SER A 46 10.86 -5.29 11.51
N ASN A 47 10.51 -6.35 10.76
CA ASN A 47 9.56 -7.40 11.15
C ASN A 47 8.18 -6.85 11.58
N VAL A 48 7.73 -5.73 10.99
CA VAL A 48 6.38 -5.19 11.23
C VAL A 48 5.30 -6.11 10.64
N ALA A 49 5.59 -6.72 9.49
CA ALA A 49 4.82 -7.82 8.92
C ALA A 49 5.73 -8.67 8.01
N LYS A 50 5.43 -9.96 7.89
CA LYS A 50 6.19 -10.88 7.04
C LYS A 50 5.60 -10.96 5.63
N THR A 51 4.28 -10.91 5.50
CA THR A 51 3.60 -10.97 4.20
C THR A 51 3.46 -9.58 3.59
N ILE A 52 3.65 -9.44 2.29
CA ILE A 52 3.46 -8.21 1.54
C ILE A 52 2.48 -8.46 0.39
N ILE A 53 1.35 -7.77 0.38
CA ILE A 53 0.44 -7.73 -0.77
C ILE A 53 0.80 -6.49 -1.61
N VAL A 54 1.15 -6.69 -2.87
CA VAL A 54 1.36 -5.61 -3.84
C VAL A 54 0.15 -5.57 -4.78
N THR A 55 -0.53 -4.44 -4.88
CA THR A 55 -1.81 -4.33 -5.58
C THR A 55 -1.80 -3.25 -6.65
N GLY A 56 -2.17 -3.63 -7.88
CA GLY A 56 -2.25 -2.78 -9.05
C GLY A 56 -2.00 -3.56 -10.35
N GLY A 57 -2.93 -3.47 -11.27
CA GLY A 57 -2.85 -4.05 -12.62
C GLY A 57 -2.21 -3.09 -13.63
N ALA A 58 -2.50 -3.31 -14.91
CA ALA A 58 -2.02 -2.50 -16.03
C ALA A 58 -3.02 -1.38 -16.40
N ALA A 59 -3.34 -0.49 -15.44
CA ALA A 59 -4.37 0.53 -15.62
C ALA A 59 -3.94 1.71 -16.52
N HIS A 60 -2.65 2.02 -16.62
CA HIS A 60 -2.15 3.24 -17.26
C HIS A 60 -1.14 2.99 -18.37
N ASN A 61 -0.49 1.84 -18.37
CA ASN A 61 0.47 1.42 -19.39
C ASN A 61 0.50 -0.11 -19.49
N PHE A 62 1.40 -0.68 -20.29
CA PHE A 62 1.51 -2.13 -20.51
C PHE A 62 2.09 -2.91 -19.33
N TYR A 63 2.59 -2.24 -18.28
CA TYR A 63 3.22 -2.89 -17.14
C TYR A 63 2.21 -3.16 -16.03
N LEU A 64 2.21 -4.37 -15.50
CA LEU A 64 1.50 -4.71 -14.28
C LEU A 64 2.20 -4.03 -13.10
N GLU A 65 1.54 -3.08 -12.45
CA GLU A 65 2.13 -2.34 -11.32
C GLU A 65 2.56 -3.29 -10.19
N SER A 66 1.78 -4.33 -9.92
CA SER A 66 2.10 -5.36 -8.92
C SER A 66 3.35 -6.17 -9.28
N GLU A 67 3.56 -6.49 -10.56
CA GLU A 67 4.78 -7.18 -11.01
C GLU A 67 6.02 -6.30 -10.87
N VAL A 68 5.93 -5.03 -11.28
CA VAL A 68 6.99 -4.04 -11.10
C VAL A 68 7.37 -3.89 -9.63
N MET A 69 6.36 -3.87 -8.74
CA MET A 69 6.57 -3.79 -7.29
C MET A 69 7.23 -5.06 -6.73
N ALA A 70 6.74 -6.24 -7.13
CA ALA A 70 7.27 -7.51 -6.67
C ALA A 70 8.75 -7.66 -7.09
N ASN A 71 9.07 -7.40 -8.35
CA ASN A 71 10.44 -7.47 -8.85
C ASN A 71 11.37 -6.53 -8.06
N TYR A 72 10.95 -5.29 -7.83
CA TYR A 72 11.73 -4.35 -7.03
C TYR A 72 11.98 -4.85 -5.60
N LEU A 73 10.96 -5.41 -4.93
CA LEU A 73 11.08 -5.93 -3.58
C LEU A 73 12.03 -7.14 -3.52
N ILE A 74 11.92 -8.05 -4.48
CA ILE A 74 12.78 -9.25 -4.60
C ILE A 74 14.25 -8.83 -4.81
N GLU A 75 14.51 -7.91 -5.74
CA GLU A 75 15.84 -7.36 -5.99
C GLU A 75 16.48 -6.72 -4.74
N HIS A 76 15.63 -6.27 -3.79
CA HIS A 76 16.08 -5.67 -2.54
C HIS A 76 16.03 -6.61 -1.33
N GLY A 77 15.87 -7.93 -1.57
CA GLY A 77 16.05 -8.98 -0.57
C GLY A 77 14.78 -9.40 0.16
N VAL A 78 13.58 -9.14 -0.39
CA VAL A 78 12.34 -9.76 0.09
C VAL A 78 12.23 -11.16 -0.50
N ASP A 79 11.85 -12.14 0.33
CA ASP A 79 11.60 -13.50 -0.14
C ASP A 79 10.39 -13.50 -1.10
N PRO A 80 10.48 -14.05 -2.31
CA PRO A 80 9.36 -14.14 -3.24
C PRO A 80 8.13 -14.82 -2.64
N THR A 81 8.30 -15.77 -1.71
CA THR A 81 7.19 -16.47 -1.04
C THR A 81 6.42 -15.60 -0.06
N ASP A 82 6.99 -14.49 0.38
CA ASP A 82 6.36 -13.51 1.25
C ASP A 82 5.54 -12.46 0.46
N ILE A 83 5.57 -12.50 -0.89
CA ILE A 83 4.90 -11.52 -1.75
C ILE A 83 3.66 -12.14 -2.40
N ILE A 84 2.53 -11.46 -2.25
CA ILE A 84 1.27 -11.78 -2.91
C ILE A 84 0.95 -10.65 -3.90
N GLN A 85 0.71 -10.99 -5.17
CA GLN A 85 0.42 -10.03 -6.22
C GLN A 85 -1.08 -9.97 -6.54
N ASP A 86 -1.66 -8.78 -6.51
CA ASP A 86 -2.96 -8.49 -7.11
C ASP A 86 -2.73 -7.79 -8.46
N GLN A 87 -2.89 -8.54 -9.53
CA GLN A 87 -2.61 -8.11 -10.92
C GLN A 87 -3.83 -7.55 -11.65
N ILE A 88 -5.02 -7.61 -11.05
CA ILE A 88 -6.29 -7.33 -11.74
C ILE A 88 -6.91 -5.97 -11.38
N SER A 89 -6.45 -5.34 -10.30
CA SER A 89 -7.00 -4.06 -9.85
C SER A 89 -6.60 -2.92 -10.77
N LEU A 90 -7.60 -2.18 -11.27
CA LEU A 90 -7.38 -1.05 -12.18
C LEU A 90 -7.50 0.32 -11.49
N ASN A 91 -7.99 0.36 -10.27
CA ASN A 91 -8.18 1.58 -9.49
C ASN A 91 -8.17 1.27 -7.98
N THR A 92 -8.24 2.30 -7.14
CA THR A 92 -8.14 2.13 -5.68
C THR A 92 -9.33 1.41 -5.06
N ILE A 93 -10.51 1.42 -5.69
CA ILE A 93 -11.68 0.67 -5.24
C ILE A 93 -11.40 -0.82 -5.44
N ASP A 94 -10.95 -1.20 -6.64
CA ASP A 94 -10.57 -2.58 -6.96
C ASP A 94 -9.46 -3.07 -6.02
N ASN A 95 -8.44 -2.23 -5.75
CA ASN A 95 -7.39 -2.55 -4.79
C ASN A 95 -7.97 -2.94 -3.42
N ALA A 96 -8.91 -2.16 -2.88
CA ALA A 96 -9.51 -2.45 -1.59
C ALA A 96 -10.32 -3.74 -1.61
N VAL A 97 -11.15 -3.95 -2.64
CA VAL A 97 -11.98 -5.15 -2.81
C VAL A 97 -11.12 -6.41 -2.96
N ASN A 98 -10.09 -6.35 -3.82
CA ASN A 98 -9.26 -7.54 -4.10
C ASN A 98 -8.32 -7.85 -2.93
N CYS A 99 -7.74 -6.84 -2.28
CA CYS A 99 -6.98 -7.05 -1.05
C CYS A 99 -7.84 -7.69 0.05
N ALA A 100 -9.11 -7.28 0.20
CA ALA A 100 -10.02 -7.90 1.17
C ALA A 100 -10.24 -9.39 0.87
N LYS A 101 -10.43 -9.75 -0.41
CA LYS A 101 -10.56 -11.16 -0.82
C LYS A 101 -9.27 -11.94 -0.54
N ILE A 102 -8.10 -11.37 -0.85
CA ILE A 102 -6.80 -12.01 -0.60
C ILE A 102 -6.60 -12.21 0.91
N MET A 103 -6.82 -11.18 1.73
CA MET A 103 -6.69 -11.26 3.18
C MET A 103 -7.59 -12.35 3.75
N LYS A 104 -8.87 -12.38 3.36
CA LYS A 104 -9.81 -13.43 3.78
C LYS A 104 -9.34 -14.82 3.37
N ALA A 105 -8.91 -15.02 2.14
CA ALA A 105 -8.45 -16.32 1.63
C ALA A 105 -7.15 -16.81 2.30
N LYS A 106 -6.34 -15.88 2.81
CA LYS A 106 -5.07 -16.16 3.49
C LYS A 106 -5.16 -16.11 5.02
N HIS A 107 -6.37 -15.86 5.59
CA HIS A 107 -6.59 -15.70 7.03
C HIS A 107 -5.72 -14.60 7.66
N LEU A 108 -5.67 -13.45 6.99
CA LEU A 108 -4.97 -12.23 7.43
C LEU A 108 -6.00 -11.25 7.97
N ASP A 109 -5.90 -10.86 9.24
CA ASP A 109 -6.91 -10.03 9.92
C ASP A 109 -6.53 -8.55 9.99
N THR A 110 -5.23 -8.26 10.04
CA THR A 110 -4.70 -6.91 10.21
C THR A 110 -3.74 -6.52 9.08
N ALA A 111 -3.82 -5.28 8.60
CA ALA A 111 -2.91 -4.80 7.57
C ALA A 111 -2.40 -3.38 7.82
N LEU A 112 -1.13 -3.14 7.47
CA LEU A 112 -0.56 -1.82 7.38
C LEU A 112 -0.41 -1.43 5.90
N ILE A 113 -1.19 -0.44 5.46
CA ILE A 113 -1.20 0.01 4.08
C ILE A 113 -0.10 1.06 3.86
N VAL A 114 0.72 0.84 2.85
CA VAL A 114 1.78 1.77 2.42
C VAL A 114 1.33 2.50 1.17
N THR A 115 1.22 3.82 1.26
CA THR A 115 0.81 4.69 0.13
C THR A 115 1.48 6.06 0.23
N SER A 116 1.05 7.04 -0.55
CA SER A 116 1.54 8.43 -0.51
C SER A 116 0.71 9.30 0.41
N ALA A 117 1.29 10.35 0.99
CA ALA A 117 0.61 11.20 1.97
C ALA A 117 -0.70 11.80 1.44
N PHE A 118 -0.72 12.29 0.19
CA PHE A 118 -1.92 12.85 -0.45
C PHE A 118 -3.02 11.80 -0.65
N HIS A 119 -2.68 10.52 -0.80
CA HIS A 119 -3.61 9.42 -1.08
C HIS A 119 -4.17 8.74 0.18
N LYS A 120 -3.55 8.93 1.36
CA LYS A 120 -3.87 8.23 2.62
C LYS A 120 -5.37 8.26 2.98
N LYS A 121 -5.98 9.45 2.94
CA LYS A 121 -7.38 9.62 3.36
C LYS A 121 -8.36 8.85 2.48
N ARG A 122 -8.15 8.84 1.16
CA ARG A 122 -8.99 8.10 0.22
C ARG A 122 -8.78 6.58 0.35
N ALA A 123 -7.53 6.15 0.45
CA ALA A 123 -7.23 4.74 0.65
C ALA A 123 -7.87 4.22 1.95
N LYS A 124 -7.68 4.93 3.08
CA LYS A 124 -8.27 4.55 4.36
C LYS A 124 -9.76 4.31 4.26
N LEU A 125 -10.50 5.30 3.73
CA LEU A 125 -11.93 5.20 3.56
C LEU A 125 -12.37 3.96 2.76
N LEU A 126 -11.68 3.66 1.65
CA LEU A 126 -12.03 2.54 0.78
C LEU A 126 -11.77 1.18 1.42
N PHE A 127 -10.65 1.04 2.14
CA PHE A 127 -10.31 -0.21 2.82
C PHE A 127 -11.19 -0.44 4.07
N GLU A 128 -11.50 0.61 4.84
CA GLU A 128 -12.45 0.52 5.97
C GLU A 128 -13.86 0.13 5.52
N LYS A 129 -14.30 0.58 4.33
CA LYS A 129 -15.57 0.13 3.73
C LYS A 129 -15.61 -1.36 3.40
N GLN A 130 -14.47 -2.02 3.28
CA GLN A 130 -14.39 -3.49 3.14
C GLN A 130 -14.35 -4.23 4.49
N ASN A 131 -14.61 -3.53 5.61
CA ASN A 131 -14.54 -4.06 6.98
C ASN A 131 -13.16 -4.61 7.35
N LEU A 132 -12.09 -4.06 6.76
CA LEU A 132 -10.72 -4.44 7.07
C LEU A 132 -10.18 -3.63 8.25
N ASN A 133 -9.48 -4.31 9.16
CA ASN A 133 -8.72 -3.66 10.24
C ASN A 133 -7.38 -3.16 9.67
N VAL A 134 -7.33 -1.89 9.29
CA VAL A 134 -6.19 -1.32 8.59
C VAL A 134 -5.66 -0.04 9.24
N GLU A 135 -4.35 0.08 9.28
CA GLU A 135 -3.66 1.34 9.48
C GLU A 135 -2.94 1.77 8.21
N ILE A 136 -2.59 3.06 8.10
CA ILE A 136 -1.98 3.60 6.89
C ILE A 136 -0.77 4.45 7.22
N VAL A 137 0.33 4.14 6.54
CA VAL A 137 1.58 4.89 6.58
C VAL A 137 1.90 5.44 5.17
N SER A 138 2.61 6.56 5.11
CA SER A 138 3.17 7.06 3.85
C SER A 138 4.64 6.72 3.72
N GLY A 139 5.08 6.47 2.49
CA GLY A 139 6.50 6.49 2.16
C GLY A 139 7.14 7.82 2.56
N THR A 140 8.44 7.80 2.85
CA THR A 140 9.17 9.01 3.24
C THR A 140 9.21 9.98 2.06
N GLU A 141 8.43 11.04 2.14
CA GLU A 141 8.39 12.10 1.15
C GLU A 141 9.26 13.26 1.64
N SER A 142 10.26 13.65 0.84
CA SER A 142 11.03 14.87 1.11
C SER A 142 10.08 16.09 1.10
N LEU A 143 10.45 17.16 1.81
CA LEU A 143 9.68 18.41 1.81
C LEU A 143 9.41 18.92 0.37
N PHE A 144 10.39 18.82 -0.51
CA PHE A 144 10.26 19.15 -1.94
C PHE A 144 9.16 18.30 -2.61
N PHE A 145 9.11 17.00 -2.34
CA PHE A 145 8.12 16.10 -2.93
C PHE A 145 6.70 16.44 -2.44
N ARG A 146 6.56 16.80 -1.17
CA ARG A 146 5.27 17.27 -0.61
C ARG A 146 4.78 18.53 -1.31
N LEU A 147 5.67 19.47 -1.63
CA LEU A 147 5.33 20.68 -2.39
C LEU A 147 4.87 20.37 -3.82
N VAL A 148 5.56 19.46 -4.51
CA VAL A 148 5.19 19.05 -5.89
C VAL A 148 3.85 18.31 -5.93
N THR A 149 3.48 17.60 -4.87
CA THR A 149 2.21 16.86 -4.79
C THR A 149 1.05 17.68 -4.22
N LEU A 150 1.27 18.92 -3.77
CA LEU A 150 0.22 19.82 -3.29
C LEU A 150 -0.99 19.93 -4.24
N PRO A 151 -0.83 20.05 -5.58
CA PRO A 151 -1.96 20.11 -6.50
C PRO A 151 -2.84 18.86 -6.53
N LEU A 152 -2.35 17.72 -6.03
CA LEU A 152 -3.11 16.47 -6.00
C LEU A 152 -4.12 16.40 -4.83
N TYR A 153 -3.92 17.17 -3.76
CA TYR A 153 -4.80 17.15 -2.59
C TYR A 153 -6.26 17.57 -2.89
N PRO A 154 -6.53 18.61 -3.69
CA PRO A 154 -7.90 18.96 -4.08
C PRO A 154 -8.56 17.85 -4.90
N ILE A 155 -7.83 17.21 -5.81
CA ILE A 155 -8.33 16.10 -6.63
C ILE A 155 -8.71 14.92 -5.73
N GLU A 156 -7.84 14.54 -4.82
CA GLU A 156 -8.11 13.46 -3.85
C GLU A 156 -9.31 13.78 -2.94
N TRP A 157 -9.44 15.04 -2.50
CA TRP A 157 -10.59 15.48 -1.73
C TRP A 157 -11.90 15.37 -2.52
N MET A 158 -11.89 15.77 -3.80
CA MET A 158 -13.05 15.67 -4.69
C MET A 158 -13.43 14.20 -4.93
N LEU A 159 -12.46 13.34 -5.25
CA LEU A 159 -12.69 11.90 -5.46
C LEU A 159 -13.27 11.24 -4.20
N ARG A 160 -12.78 11.60 -3.02
CA ARG A 160 -13.32 11.11 -1.75
C ARG A 160 -14.79 11.48 -1.58
N LYS A 161 -15.18 12.74 -1.86
CA LYS A 161 -16.57 13.19 -1.79
C LYS A 161 -17.50 12.44 -2.75
N ILE A 162 -16.98 12.09 -3.94
CA ILE A 162 -17.74 11.32 -4.92
C ILE A 162 -17.99 9.90 -4.41
N ILE A 163 -16.97 9.26 -3.83
CA ILE A 163 -17.07 7.93 -3.23
C ILE A 163 -18.07 7.92 -2.06
N ASP A 164 -18.01 8.92 -1.19
CA ASP A 164 -18.93 9.04 -0.06
C ASP A 164 -20.39 9.18 -0.50
N LYS A 165 -20.66 9.91 -1.60
CA LYS A 165 -22.00 10.19 -2.08
C LYS A 165 -22.61 9.09 -2.96
N ARG A 166 -21.79 8.39 -3.76
CA ARG A 166 -22.29 7.50 -4.82
C ARG A 166 -22.46 6.05 -4.41
N ASN A 167 -21.87 5.62 -3.34
CA ASN A 167 -21.92 4.19 -3.03
C ASN A 167 -21.90 3.92 -1.52
N PRO A 168 -23.08 3.92 -0.87
CA PRO A 168 -23.22 3.51 0.52
C PRO A 168 -22.95 2.01 0.75
N TRP A 169 -22.77 1.22 -0.34
CA TRP A 169 -22.64 -0.24 -0.32
C TRP A 169 -21.27 -0.78 -0.77
N LEU A 170 -20.29 0.10 -1.04
CA LEU A 170 -18.89 -0.30 -1.25
C LEU A 170 -18.14 -0.39 0.06
#